data_788d41ebf39e728846342224288b1c3f
#
_entry.id   788d41ebf39e728846342224288b1c3f
#
_cell.length_a   1.000
_cell.length_b   1.000
_cell.length_c   1.000
_cell.angle_alpha   90.00
_cell.angle_beta   90.00
_cell.angle_gamma   90.00
#
_symmetry.space_group_name_H-M   'P 1'
#
loop_
_entity.id
_entity.type
_entity.pdbx_description
1 polymer ?
#
loop_
_entity_poly.entity_id
_entity_poly.type
_entity_poly.pdbx_seq_one_letter_code
_entity_poly.pdbx_strand_id
1 'polypeptide(L)'
;MEKKKYLPAALILYLNYFIHGVGCSILGQSVIKDALAASWGVEVMSITAISAALGLGRLIALPFAGPLSDKLGRRISVVIGGASYAIYLIGLALAFNAGTHGGYQIAYICAIIGGIANSFLDTGIYPAVAEIFDKAPGVATMGIKFFIAISQMLLPFFLSTTVGTTAAGLVSYNTLFYVCGISYIVLLLLILFVPLPDADQKAEKKEGLIASLKHTHFSFESIAMILIGFTCTGTFQLWLNCAQNFAKTNVGWEDPSIMQTFYSFGTILALIVTALLTRKIKDVRFIVIYPVICLAMLVLVIAAPSQTMMKAGAFVIGWAGAGGLLQIATSVCNMLFPKIKGTVTALVMIASSLCNYTLLTAAAKMTPSAVMAMNIVLTLIGVILGIFVNLRYTKMVEANAER
;
A
#
# COMPACT_ATOMS: atom_id res chain seq x y z
N MET A 1 18.31 -4.46 28.86
CA MET A 1 18.14 -3.03 29.26
C MET A 1 18.60 -2.04 28.18
N GLU A 2 19.57 -2.40 27.33
CA GLU A 2 20.12 -1.48 26.29
C GLU A 2 19.11 -1.00 25.22
N LYS A 3 18.13 -1.81 24.87
CA LYS A 3 17.18 -1.47 23.79
C LYS A 3 16.05 -0.52 24.17
N LYS A 4 15.85 -0.23 25.46
CA LYS A 4 14.86 0.79 25.90
C LYS A 4 15.18 2.18 25.36
N LYS A 5 16.44 2.48 25.07
CA LYS A 5 16.88 3.76 24.48
C LYS A 5 16.30 4.02 23.09
N TYR A 6 15.91 2.95 22.34
CA TYR A 6 15.36 3.05 20.99
C TYR A 6 13.83 3.14 20.94
N LEU A 7 13.12 3.01 22.08
CA LEU A 7 11.65 3.08 22.08
C LEU A 7 11.08 4.40 21.55
N PRO A 8 11.69 5.59 21.85
CA PRO A 8 11.23 6.83 21.24
C PRO A 8 11.34 6.82 19.70
N ALA A 9 12.44 6.25 19.18
CA ALA A 9 12.60 6.10 17.74
C ALA A 9 11.52 5.17 17.15
N ALA A 10 11.26 4.04 17.79
CA ALA A 10 10.20 3.12 17.34
C ALA A 10 8.84 3.82 17.26
N LEU A 11 8.49 4.61 18.27
CA LEU A 11 7.23 5.38 18.27
C LEU A 11 7.17 6.37 17.08
N ILE A 12 8.25 7.11 16.84
CA ILE A 12 8.34 8.06 15.70
C ILE A 12 8.19 7.30 14.39
N LEU A 13 8.82 6.13 14.23
CA LEU A 13 8.72 5.30 13.02
C LEU A 13 7.30 4.78 12.80
N TYR A 14 6.59 4.36 13.84
CA TYR A 14 5.18 3.97 13.75
C TYR A 14 4.28 5.15 13.42
N LEU A 15 4.51 6.34 14.00
CA LEU A 15 3.76 7.54 13.70
C LEU A 15 3.95 8.01 12.25
N ASN A 16 5.13 7.81 11.65
CA ASN A 16 5.31 8.03 10.21
C ASN A 16 4.31 7.22 9.41
N TYR A 17 4.11 5.95 9.75
CA TYR A 17 3.16 5.09 9.05
C TYR A 17 1.70 5.34 9.41
N PHE A 18 1.42 5.91 10.57
CA PHE A 18 0.09 6.43 10.87
C PHE A 18 -0.30 7.56 9.89
N ILE A 19 0.57 8.55 9.69
CA ILE A 19 0.30 9.63 8.74
C ILE A 19 0.31 9.10 7.30
N HIS A 20 1.19 8.16 6.99
CA HIS A 20 1.24 7.48 5.70
C HIS A 20 -0.09 6.79 5.36
N GLY A 21 -0.75 6.17 6.33
CA GLY A 21 -2.06 5.54 6.14
C GLY A 21 -3.13 6.55 5.71
N VAL A 22 -3.13 7.76 6.25
CA VAL A 22 -3.97 8.86 5.74
C VAL A 22 -3.57 9.19 4.30
N GLY A 23 -2.29 9.47 4.05
CA GLY A 23 -1.80 9.96 2.75
C GLY A 23 -1.98 8.98 1.60
N CYS A 24 -1.93 7.66 1.84
CA CYS A 24 -2.15 6.66 0.80
C CYS A 24 -3.63 6.36 0.51
N SER A 25 -4.55 6.77 1.40
CA SER A 25 -5.99 6.47 1.27
C SER A 25 -6.85 7.69 0.98
N ILE A 26 -6.34 8.90 1.22
CA ILE A 26 -7.08 10.13 1.10
C ILE A 26 -7.58 10.37 -0.34
N LEU A 27 -6.77 10.07 -1.34
CA LEU A 27 -7.14 10.20 -2.75
C LEU A 27 -8.15 9.14 -3.22
N GLY A 28 -8.40 8.10 -2.43
CA GLY A 28 -9.45 7.10 -2.66
C GLY A 28 -10.82 7.56 -2.16
N GLN A 29 -10.88 8.59 -1.30
CA GLN A 29 -12.13 9.10 -0.74
C GLN A 29 -12.91 9.88 -1.80
N SER A 30 -14.18 9.51 -2.02
CA SER A 30 -15.01 10.14 -3.06
C SER A 30 -15.21 11.64 -2.80
N VAL A 31 -15.39 12.03 -1.55
CA VAL A 31 -15.55 13.45 -1.17
C VAL A 31 -14.30 14.28 -1.50
N ILE A 32 -13.11 13.70 -1.33
CA ILE A 32 -11.84 14.34 -1.71
C ILE A 32 -11.72 14.41 -3.23
N LYS A 33 -12.05 13.34 -3.94
CA LYS A 33 -12.02 13.33 -5.41
C LYS A 33 -12.94 14.38 -6.00
N ASP A 34 -14.15 14.51 -5.46
CA ASP A 34 -15.11 15.52 -5.91
C ASP A 34 -14.55 16.93 -5.71
N ALA A 35 -13.99 17.21 -4.52
CA ALA A 35 -13.40 18.51 -4.20
C ALA A 35 -12.20 18.85 -5.11
N LEU A 36 -11.28 17.90 -5.31
CA LEU A 36 -10.12 18.08 -6.17
C LEU A 36 -10.51 18.22 -7.64
N ALA A 37 -11.45 17.41 -8.12
CA ALA A 37 -11.95 17.48 -9.48
C ALA A 37 -12.62 18.84 -9.77
N ALA A 38 -13.44 19.32 -8.85
CA ALA A 38 -14.06 20.64 -8.95
C ALA A 38 -13.01 21.77 -8.92
N SER A 39 -11.99 21.68 -8.06
CA SER A 39 -10.92 22.68 -7.98
C SER A 39 -10.08 22.72 -9.27
N TRP A 40 -9.75 21.56 -9.84
CA TRP A 40 -8.86 21.46 -11.00
C TRP A 40 -9.59 21.50 -12.35
N GLY A 41 -10.92 21.45 -12.37
CA GLY A 41 -11.72 21.42 -13.59
C GLY A 41 -11.54 20.13 -14.40
N VAL A 42 -11.38 18.99 -13.72
CA VAL A 42 -11.20 17.66 -14.34
C VAL A 42 -12.31 16.70 -13.93
N GLU A 43 -12.42 15.59 -14.64
CA GLU A 43 -13.36 14.53 -14.26
C GLU A 43 -12.92 13.84 -12.95
N VAL A 44 -13.90 13.42 -12.13
CA VAL A 44 -13.65 12.81 -10.81
C VAL A 44 -12.75 11.57 -10.91
N MET A 45 -12.96 10.72 -11.91
CA MET A 45 -12.15 9.51 -12.09
C MET A 45 -10.71 9.83 -12.50
N SER A 46 -10.43 10.98 -13.11
CA SER A 46 -9.07 11.42 -13.46
C SER A 46 -8.17 11.59 -12.22
N ILE A 47 -8.76 11.88 -11.05
CA ILE A 47 -8.00 11.95 -9.79
C ILE A 47 -7.32 10.62 -9.46
N THR A 48 -7.85 9.49 -9.93
CA THR A 48 -7.22 8.16 -9.75
C THR A 48 -5.84 8.07 -10.41
N ALA A 49 -5.56 8.87 -11.44
CA ALA A 49 -4.22 8.95 -12.04
C ALA A 49 -3.18 9.57 -11.09
N ILE A 50 -3.60 10.44 -10.16
CA ILE A 50 -2.69 10.96 -9.12
C ILE A 50 -2.27 9.81 -8.17
N SER A 51 -3.21 8.93 -7.81
CA SER A 51 -2.89 7.70 -7.06
C SER A 51 -1.98 6.75 -7.86
N ALA A 52 -2.15 6.67 -9.18
CA ALA A 52 -1.26 5.90 -10.06
C ALA A 52 0.16 6.45 -10.06
N ALA A 53 0.32 7.77 -10.01
CA ALA A 53 1.63 8.43 -10.00
C ALA A 53 2.47 8.07 -8.75
N LEU A 54 1.83 7.77 -7.61
CA LEU A 54 2.49 7.16 -6.45
C LEU A 54 3.14 5.81 -6.81
N GLY A 55 2.43 4.97 -7.57
CA GLY A 55 2.95 3.70 -8.07
C GLY A 55 4.16 3.88 -8.99
N LEU A 56 4.12 4.88 -9.87
CA LEU A 56 5.23 5.22 -10.76
C LEU A 56 6.47 5.66 -9.97
N GLY A 57 6.30 6.60 -9.03
CA GLY A 57 7.41 7.07 -8.19
C GLY A 57 8.05 5.94 -7.39
N ARG A 58 7.21 5.03 -6.84
CA ARG A 58 7.70 3.85 -6.12
C ARG A 58 8.48 2.90 -7.04
N LEU A 59 7.99 2.67 -8.26
CA LEU A 59 8.65 1.83 -9.25
C LEU A 59 10.04 2.35 -9.62
N ILE A 60 10.16 3.67 -9.80
CA ILE A 60 11.44 4.34 -10.11
C ILE A 60 12.44 4.21 -8.95
N ALA A 61 11.99 4.40 -7.71
CA ALA A 61 12.88 4.47 -6.55
C ALA A 61 13.27 3.09 -5.99
N LEU A 62 12.46 2.05 -6.16
CA LEU A 62 12.68 0.71 -5.58
C LEU A 62 14.07 0.13 -5.84
N PRO A 63 14.66 0.21 -7.05
CA PRO A 63 15.99 -0.33 -7.32
C PRO A 63 17.12 0.36 -6.54
N PHE A 64 16.90 1.61 -6.12
CA PHE A 64 17.93 2.45 -5.50
C PHE A 64 17.75 2.60 -3.99
N ALA A 65 16.52 2.63 -3.50
CA ALA A 65 16.21 2.92 -2.11
C ALA A 65 16.79 1.87 -1.15
N GLY A 66 16.74 0.59 -1.49
CA GLY A 66 17.30 -0.48 -0.67
C GLY A 66 18.82 -0.38 -0.53
N PRO A 67 19.58 -0.42 -1.64
CA PRO A 67 21.04 -0.26 -1.62
C PRO A 67 21.50 1.02 -0.93
N LEU A 68 20.76 2.12 -1.12
CA LEU A 68 21.10 3.39 -0.48
C LEU A 68 20.87 3.35 1.03
N SER A 69 19.77 2.75 1.49
CA SER A 69 19.48 2.54 2.90
C SER A 69 20.53 1.65 3.59
N ASP A 70 20.99 0.60 2.90
CA ASP A 70 22.03 -0.30 3.43
C ASP A 70 23.41 0.38 3.49
N LYS A 71 23.70 1.29 2.54
CA LYS A 71 25.00 1.99 2.46
C LYS A 71 25.08 3.22 3.37
N LEU A 72 24.01 4.02 3.41
CA LEU A 72 23.99 5.32 4.12
C LEU A 72 23.33 5.23 5.51
N GLY A 73 22.72 4.10 5.82
CA GLY A 73 22.06 3.86 7.09
C GLY A 73 20.54 4.17 7.07
N ARG A 74 19.81 3.57 8.01
CA ARG A 74 18.35 3.65 8.12
C ARG A 74 17.86 5.07 8.31
N ARG A 75 18.58 5.88 9.11
CA ARG A 75 18.22 7.28 9.40
C ARG A 75 18.11 8.11 8.13
N ILE A 76 19.10 8.03 7.25
CA ILE A 76 19.15 8.82 6.01
C ILE A 76 17.99 8.43 5.09
N SER A 77 17.69 7.13 4.99
CA SER A 77 16.56 6.64 4.23
C SER A 77 15.22 7.18 4.76
N VAL A 78 15.02 7.17 6.08
CA VAL A 78 13.82 7.72 6.72
C VAL A 78 13.72 9.22 6.51
N VAL A 79 14.83 9.95 6.56
CA VAL A 79 14.87 11.41 6.33
C VAL A 79 14.50 11.74 4.88
N ILE A 80 15.08 11.07 3.90
CA ILE A 80 14.73 11.24 2.48
C ILE A 80 13.25 10.91 2.26
N GLY A 81 12.79 9.79 2.78
CA GLY A 81 11.40 9.35 2.66
C GLY A 81 10.44 10.35 3.31
N GLY A 82 10.71 10.78 4.55
CA GLY A 82 9.86 11.72 5.29
C GLY A 82 9.81 13.11 4.62
N ALA A 83 10.95 13.63 4.16
CA ALA A 83 11.01 14.90 3.43
C ALA A 83 10.21 14.82 2.11
N SER A 84 10.39 13.76 1.34
CA SER A 84 9.66 13.54 0.10
C SER A 84 8.16 13.37 0.33
N TYR A 85 7.75 12.71 1.43
CA TYR A 85 6.32 12.55 1.76
C TYR A 85 5.69 13.85 2.25
N ALA A 86 6.44 14.68 2.97
CA ALA A 86 6.03 16.03 3.33
C ALA A 86 5.82 16.90 2.09
N ILE A 87 6.75 16.84 1.12
CA ILE A 87 6.60 17.53 -0.18
C ILE A 87 5.36 17.06 -0.91
N TYR A 88 5.08 15.76 -0.93
CA TYR A 88 3.86 15.21 -1.54
C TYR A 88 2.59 15.81 -0.93
N LEU A 89 2.45 15.76 0.39
CA LEU A 89 1.23 16.21 1.07
C LEU A 89 1.06 17.74 1.01
N ILE A 90 2.12 18.50 1.28
CA ILE A 90 2.08 19.96 1.15
C ILE A 90 1.87 20.35 -0.31
N GLY A 91 2.48 19.62 -1.24
CA GLY A 91 2.30 19.81 -2.67
C GLY A 91 0.86 19.57 -3.13
N LEU A 92 0.13 18.59 -2.57
CA LEU A 92 -1.30 18.41 -2.82
C LEU A 92 -2.12 19.62 -2.34
N ALA A 93 -1.77 20.18 -1.17
CA ALA A 93 -2.42 21.37 -0.65
C ALA A 93 -2.18 22.60 -1.55
N LEU A 94 -0.96 22.78 -2.02
CA LEU A 94 -0.61 23.85 -2.95
C LEU A 94 -1.29 23.65 -4.31
N ALA A 95 -1.32 22.41 -4.81
CA ALA A 95 -2.01 22.05 -6.05
C ALA A 95 -3.51 22.36 -5.97
N PHE A 96 -4.13 22.10 -4.83
CA PHE A 96 -5.52 22.44 -4.59
C PHE A 96 -5.75 23.96 -4.71
N ASN A 97 -4.89 24.76 -4.10
CA ASN A 97 -4.95 26.23 -4.15
C ASN A 97 -4.64 26.78 -5.56
N ALA A 98 -3.83 26.09 -6.36
CA ALA A 98 -3.54 26.48 -7.73
C ALA A 98 -4.76 26.31 -8.67
N GLY A 99 -5.73 25.47 -8.28
CA GLY A 99 -6.96 25.29 -9.03
C GLY A 99 -6.72 24.86 -10.48
N THR A 100 -7.46 25.46 -11.42
CA THR A 100 -7.34 25.18 -12.87
C THR A 100 -6.02 25.67 -13.48
N HIS A 101 -5.21 26.45 -12.74
CA HIS A 101 -3.92 26.98 -13.21
C HIS A 101 -2.76 25.98 -12.99
N GLY A 102 -2.98 24.72 -13.35
CA GLY A 102 -1.95 23.68 -13.28
C GLY A 102 -1.99 22.82 -12.00
N GLY A 103 -3.03 22.92 -11.17
CA GLY A 103 -3.16 22.15 -9.91
C GLY A 103 -3.06 20.65 -10.13
N TYR A 104 -3.71 20.12 -11.17
CA TYR A 104 -3.65 18.70 -11.51
C TYR A 104 -2.22 18.22 -11.82
N GLN A 105 -1.47 19.00 -12.62
CA GLN A 105 -0.09 18.69 -13.00
C GLN A 105 0.85 18.75 -11.79
N ILE A 106 0.68 19.76 -10.94
CA ILE A 106 1.46 19.88 -9.69
C ILE A 106 1.18 18.66 -8.80
N ALA A 107 -0.08 18.28 -8.61
CA ALA A 107 -0.47 17.12 -7.82
C ALA A 107 0.14 15.82 -8.38
N TYR A 108 0.15 15.65 -9.69
CA TYR A 108 0.72 14.48 -10.36
C TYR A 108 2.23 14.36 -10.09
N ILE A 109 2.97 15.46 -10.23
CA ILE A 109 4.42 15.48 -9.94
C ILE A 109 4.69 15.24 -8.46
N CYS A 110 3.92 15.87 -7.58
CA CYS A 110 4.06 15.66 -6.14
C CYS A 110 3.74 14.21 -5.75
N ALA A 111 2.79 13.56 -6.42
CA ALA A 111 2.48 12.15 -6.20
C ALA A 111 3.63 11.21 -6.64
N ILE A 112 4.35 11.53 -7.72
CA ILE A 112 5.59 10.80 -8.08
C ILE A 112 6.60 10.89 -6.93
N ILE A 113 6.81 12.09 -6.37
CA ILE A 113 7.70 12.31 -5.22
C ILE A 113 7.21 11.51 -4.00
N GLY A 114 5.89 11.46 -3.76
CA GLY A 114 5.27 10.63 -2.73
C GLY A 114 5.52 9.13 -2.92
N GLY A 115 5.53 8.67 -4.18
CA GLY A 115 5.90 7.30 -4.53
C GLY A 115 7.37 6.97 -4.24
N ILE A 116 8.27 7.89 -4.56
CA ILE A 116 9.70 7.81 -4.18
C ILE A 116 9.83 7.72 -2.65
N ALA A 117 9.09 8.57 -1.93
CA ALA A 117 9.06 8.56 -0.48
C ALA A 117 8.68 7.18 0.09
N ASN A 118 7.66 6.51 -0.48
CA ASN A 118 7.23 5.18 -0.05
C ASN A 118 8.38 4.16 -0.10
N SER A 119 9.19 4.17 -1.16
CA SER A 119 10.33 3.25 -1.28
C SER A 119 11.40 3.50 -0.20
N PHE A 120 11.70 4.77 0.08
CA PHE A 120 12.69 5.13 1.10
C PHE A 120 12.16 4.88 2.52
N LEU A 121 10.90 5.15 2.81
CA LEU A 121 10.28 4.83 4.09
C LEU A 121 10.26 3.32 4.33
N ASP A 122 9.84 2.53 3.34
CA ASP A 122 9.80 1.07 3.45
C ASP A 122 11.20 0.49 3.73
N THR A 123 12.23 0.95 3.02
CA THR A 123 13.60 0.44 3.17
C THR A 123 14.31 0.96 4.41
N GLY A 124 13.86 2.08 4.98
CA GLY A 124 14.39 2.64 6.23
C GLY A 124 13.68 2.09 7.47
N ILE A 125 12.35 2.15 7.50
CA ILE A 125 11.54 1.92 8.71
C ILE A 125 11.37 0.43 9.01
N TYR A 126 11.02 -0.42 8.01
CA TYR A 126 10.80 -1.85 8.26
C TYR A 126 12.01 -2.54 8.88
N PRO A 127 13.24 -2.37 8.34
CA PRO A 127 14.43 -2.93 8.97
C PRO A 127 14.72 -2.31 10.34
N ALA A 128 14.62 -0.98 10.49
CA ALA A 128 14.91 -0.31 11.76
C ALA A 128 14.01 -0.81 12.90
N VAL A 129 12.70 -0.95 12.64
CA VAL A 129 11.76 -1.49 13.63
C VAL A 129 12.07 -2.95 13.95
N ALA A 130 12.42 -3.78 12.96
CA ALA A 130 12.82 -5.16 13.17
C ALA A 130 14.12 -5.27 13.99
N GLU A 131 15.08 -4.37 13.79
CA GLU A 131 16.35 -4.28 14.54
C GLU A 131 16.12 -3.83 15.98
N ILE A 132 15.18 -2.89 16.22
CA ILE A 132 14.79 -2.45 17.57
C ILE A 132 14.15 -3.60 18.36
N PHE A 133 13.27 -4.37 17.73
CA PHE A 133 12.52 -5.47 18.34
C PHE A 133 13.00 -6.85 17.87
N ASP A 134 14.30 -7.12 17.98
CA ASP A 134 14.97 -8.33 17.47
C ASP A 134 14.40 -9.66 17.99
N LYS A 135 13.79 -9.66 19.18
CA LYS A 135 13.13 -10.85 19.74
C LYS A 135 11.79 -11.20 19.06
N ALA A 136 11.16 -10.23 18.40
CA ALA A 136 9.88 -10.39 17.73
C ALA A 136 9.77 -9.49 16.48
N PRO A 137 10.72 -9.58 15.52
CA PRO A 137 10.78 -8.67 14.39
C PRO A 137 9.52 -8.73 13.49
N GLY A 138 8.92 -9.92 13.37
CA GLY A 138 7.67 -10.09 12.64
C GLY A 138 6.49 -9.34 13.28
N VAL A 139 6.37 -9.39 14.61
CA VAL A 139 5.33 -8.63 15.34
C VAL A 139 5.57 -7.13 15.21
N ALA A 140 6.82 -6.70 15.30
CA ALA A 140 7.18 -5.29 15.16
C ALA A 140 6.82 -4.74 13.76
N THR A 141 7.11 -5.48 12.70
CA THR A 141 6.72 -5.08 11.34
C THR A 141 5.21 -5.15 11.10
N MET A 142 4.48 -6.06 11.76
CA MET A 142 3.01 -6.06 11.78
C MET A 142 2.46 -4.80 12.45
N GLY A 143 3.15 -4.26 13.46
CA GLY A 143 2.81 -2.99 14.10
C GLY A 143 2.73 -1.83 13.10
N ILE A 144 3.61 -1.79 12.11
CA ILE A 144 3.57 -0.80 11.02
C ILE A 144 2.23 -0.87 10.27
N LYS A 145 1.82 -2.07 9.87
CA LYS A 145 0.53 -2.29 9.17
C LYS A 145 -0.66 -1.92 10.04
N PHE A 146 -0.57 -2.20 11.33
CA PHE A 146 -1.61 -1.84 12.29
C PHE A 146 -1.78 -0.31 12.40
N PHE A 147 -0.69 0.46 12.47
CA PHE A 147 -0.75 1.93 12.48
C PHE A 147 -1.33 2.50 11.19
N ILE A 148 -0.98 1.94 10.01
CA ILE A 148 -1.62 2.28 8.74
C ILE A 148 -3.12 2.04 8.81
N ALA A 149 -3.54 0.86 9.23
CA ALA A 149 -4.94 0.48 9.22
C ALA A 149 -5.77 1.29 10.23
N ILE A 150 -5.23 1.63 11.41
CA ILE A 150 -5.90 2.52 12.36
C ILE A 150 -6.10 3.91 11.76
N SER A 151 -5.08 4.51 11.15
CA SER A 151 -5.22 5.85 10.58
C SER A 151 -6.22 5.86 9.42
N GLN A 152 -6.23 4.82 8.60
CA GLN A 152 -7.22 4.63 7.53
C GLN A 152 -8.64 4.45 8.10
N MET A 153 -8.79 3.75 9.22
CA MET A 153 -10.08 3.58 9.90
C MET A 153 -10.62 4.90 10.44
N LEU A 154 -9.73 5.77 10.91
CA LEU A 154 -10.08 7.08 11.45
C LEU A 154 -10.29 8.15 10.37
N LEU A 155 -9.85 7.90 9.14
CA LEU A 155 -9.90 8.88 8.05
C LEU A 155 -11.29 9.46 7.79
N PRO A 156 -12.40 8.68 7.72
CA PRO A 156 -13.74 9.25 7.57
C PRO A 156 -14.13 10.20 8.70
N PHE A 157 -13.70 9.91 9.92
CA PHE A 157 -13.95 10.80 11.07
C PHE A 157 -13.16 12.11 10.95
N PHE A 158 -11.90 12.04 10.51
CA PHE A 158 -11.13 13.25 10.22
C PHE A 158 -11.78 14.07 9.12
N LEU A 159 -12.29 13.44 8.06
CA LEU A 159 -12.99 14.12 6.98
C LEU A 159 -14.31 14.73 7.47
N SER A 160 -15.11 14.04 8.27
CA SER A 160 -16.37 14.55 8.77
C SER A 160 -16.20 15.75 9.74
N THR A 161 -15.12 15.77 10.53
CA THR A 161 -14.82 16.89 11.43
C THR A 161 -14.26 18.10 10.68
N THR A 162 -13.64 17.89 9.52
CA THR A 162 -13.10 18.95 8.70
C THR A 162 -14.13 19.55 7.75
N VAL A 163 -15.20 18.86 7.40
CA VAL A 163 -16.27 19.30 6.47
C VAL A 163 -17.38 20.10 7.17
N GLY A 164 -17.27 20.35 8.48
CA GLY A 164 -18.29 21.07 9.24
C GLY A 164 -18.54 22.52 8.81
N THR A 165 -19.68 22.81 8.18
CA THR A 165 -20.55 23.99 8.33
C THR A 165 -20.18 25.33 7.70
N THR A 166 -19.18 25.47 6.84
CA THR A 166 -19.00 26.71 6.09
C THR A 166 -18.93 26.44 4.58
N ALA A 167 -19.35 27.43 3.75
CA ALA A 167 -19.04 27.47 2.32
C ALA A 167 -17.52 27.31 2.03
N ALA A 168 -16.72 27.22 3.05
CA ALA A 168 -15.30 26.94 3.19
C ALA A 168 -14.97 25.45 3.26
N GLY A 169 -15.84 24.50 2.89
CA GLY A 169 -15.54 23.05 2.87
C GLY A 169 -14.27 22.72 2.08
N LEU A 170 -13.95 23.54 1.10
CA LEU A 170 -12.69 23.47 0.33
C LEU A 170 -11.44 23.78 1.19
N VAL A 171 -11.50 24.76 2.09
CA VAL A 171 -10.39 25.14 2.97
C VAL A 171 -10.05 24.03 3.95
N SER A 172 -11.03 23.24 4.31
CA SER A 172 -10.94 22.17 5.30
C SER A 172 -10.11 20.97 4.84
N TYR A 173 -10.32 20.49 3.61
CA TYR A 173 -9.50 19.37 3.06
C TYR A 173 -8.05 19.78 2.86
N ASN A 174 -7.84 21.03 2.45
CA ASN A 174 -6.52 21.60 2.31
C ASN A 174 -5.78 21.65 3.66
N THR A 175 -6.49 21.96 4.75
CA THR A 175 -5.95 21.91 6.09
C THR A 175 -5.46 20.52 6.48
N LEU A 176 -6.20 19.47 6.13
CA LEU A 176 -5.78 18.07 6.40
C LEU A 176 -4.47 17.73 5.69
N PHE A 177 -4.32 18.12 4.44
CA PHE A 177 -3.07 17.94 3.70
C PHE A 177 -1.89 18.66 4.36
N TYR A 178 -2.08 19.94 4.79
CA TYR A 178 -1.06 20.70 5.51
C TYR A 178 -0.71 20.07 6.85
N VAL A 179 -1.72 19.69 7.65
CA VAL A 179 -1.49 19.06 8.95
C VAL A 179 -0.67 17.79 8.81
N CYS A 180 -1.02 16.91 7.87
CA CYS A 180 -0.26 15.70 7.61
C CYS A 180 1.16 15.99 7.12
N GLY A 181 1.34 16.95 6.20
CA GLY A 181 2.66 17.32 5.67
C GLY A 181 3.56 17.94 6.75
N ILE A 182 3.03 18.85 7.57
CA ILE A 182 3.76 19.47 8.67
C ILE A 182 4.12 18.41 9.73
N SER A 183 3.20 17.48 10.01
CA SER A 183 3.47 16.37 10.94
C SER A 183 4.65 15.50 10.46
N TYR A 184 4.78 15.27 9.16
CA TYR A 184 5.97 14.60 8.61
C TYR A 184 7.25 15.38 8.84
N ILE A 185 7.22 16.72 8.69
CA ILE A 185 8.38 17.58 8.98
C ILE A 185 8.75 17.47 10.48
N VAL A 186 7.77 17.50 11.36
CA VAL A 186 8.01 17.34 12.81
C VAL A 186 8.63 15.98 13.12
N LEU A 187 8.08 14.88 12.55
CA LEU A 187 8.62 13.54 12.76
C LEU A 187 10.04 13.40 12.17
N LEU A 188 10.30 14.05 11.04
CA LEU A 188 11.62 14.12 10.42
C LEU A 188 12.63 14.83 11.35
N LEU A 189 12.26 15.94 11.94
CA LEU A 189 13.12 16.64 12.89
C LEU A 189 13.37 15.79 14.15
N LEU A 190 12.33 15.15 14.68
CA LEU A 190 12.45 14.29 15.86
C LEU A 190 13.38 13.09 15.60
N ILE A 191 13.32 12.45 14.43
CA ILE A 191 14.17 11.28 14.12
C ILE A 191 15.66 11.63 14.04
N LEU A 192 16.02 12.91 13.82
CA LEU A 192 17.40 13.36 13.82
C LEU A 192 18.02 13.33 15.22
N PHE A 193 17.21 13.52 16.26
CA PHE A 193 17.70 13.64 17.65
C PHE A 193 17.58 12.37 18.48
N VAL A 194 16.79 11.37 18.05
CA VAL A 194 16.64 10.11 18.78
C VAL A 194 17.66 9.07 18.31
N PRO A 195 18.15 8.21 19.20
CA PRO A 195 19.05 7.12 18.81
C PRO A 195 18.31 6.09 17.95
N LEU A 196 18.90 5.69 16.84
CA LEU A 196 18.51 4.53 16.04
C LEU A 196 19.57 3.45 16.18
N PRO A 197 19.23 2.16 16.03
CA PRO A 197 20.23 1.12 15.92
C PRO A 197 21.20 1.47 14.80
N ASP A 198 22.49 1.43 15.07
CA ASP A 198 23.47 1.48 14.00
C ASP A 198 23.26 0.22 13.17
N ALA A 199 22.98 0.38 11.89
CA ALA A 199 23.00 -0.74 10.99
C ALA A 199 24.40 -1.36 11.12
N ASP A 200 24.48 -2.59 11.61
CA ASP A 200 25.75 -3.31 11.64
C ASP A 200 26.31 -3.21 10.22
N GLN A 201 27.40 -2.48 10.06
CA GLN A 201 28.08 -2.23 8.78
C GLN A 201 28.64 -3.53 8.15
N LYS A 202 28.36 -4.66 8.76
CA LYS A 202 28.53 -6.00 8.20
C LYS A 202 27.36 -6.47 7.36
N ALA A 203 26.74 -5.57 6.57
CA ALA A 203 25.99 -6.04 5.44
C ALA A 203 26.98 -6.72 4.49
N GLU A 204 26.98 -8.06 4.49
CA GLU A 204 27.59 -8.84 3.42
C GLU A 204 27.28 -8.12 2.12
N LYS A 205 28.29 -7.96 1.24
CA LYS A 205 28.10 -7.35 -0.08
C LYS A 205 27.00 -8.12 -0.81
N LYS A 206 25.75 -7.70 -0.59
CA LYS A 206 24.61 -8.25 -1.33
C LYS A 206 24.82 -7.84 -2.78
N GLU A 207 24.90 -8.81 -3.64
CA GLU A 207 24.90 -8.58 -5.07
C GLU A 207 23.69 -7.71 -5.43
N GLY A 208 23.92 -6.70 -6.29
CA GLY A 208 22.83 -5.84 -6.72
C GLY A 208 21.73 -6.66 -7.43
N LEU A 209 20.49 -6.17 -7.39
CA LEU A 209 19.30 -6.82 -7.97
C LEU A 209 19.57 -7.37 -9.39
N ILE A 210 20.25 -6.59 -10.24
CA ILE A 210 20.55 -6.97 -11.63
C ILE A 210 21.55 -8.14 -11.70
N ALA A 211 22.56 -8.17 -10.82
CA ALA A 211 23.55 -9.24 -10.78
C ALA A 211 22.91 -10.56 -10.30
N SER A 212 22.11 -10.49 -9.24
CA SER A 212 21.37 -11.67 -8.73
C SER A 212 20.40 -12.25 -9.77
N LEU A 213 19.77 -11.40 -10.60
CA LEU A 213 18.84 -11.83 -11.65
C LEU A 213 19.54 -12.59 -12.80
N LYS A 214 20.77 -12.20 -13.15
CA LYS A 214 21.52 -12.84 -14.26
C LYS A 214 21.82 -14.32 -14.04
N HIS A 215 21.90 -14.75 -12.79
CA HIS A 215 22.23 -16.13 -12.40
C HIS A 215 21.02 -16.94 -11.93
N THR A 216 19.80 -16.38 -12.01
CA THR A 216 18.59 -17.03 -11.52
C THR A 216 17.71 -17.49 -12.69
N HIS A 217 17.45 -18.79 -12.77
CA HIS A 217 16.45 -19.33 -13.70
C HIS A 217 15.05 -19.25 -13.09
N PHE A 218 14.19 -18.45 -13.68
CA PHE A 218 12.78 -18.38 -13.33
C PHE A 218 11.97 -19.37 -14.14
N SER A 219 11.34 -20.32 -13.44
CA SER A 219 10.35 -21.21 -14.06
C SER A 219 9.02 -20.47 -14.29
N PHE A 220 8.12 -21.05 -15.08
CA PHE A 220 6.76 -20.50 -15.25
C PHE A 220 6.03 -20.33 -13.94
N GLU A 221 6.20 -21.26 -13.00
CA GLU A 221 5.63 -21.22 -11.67
C GLU A 221 6.18 -20.01 -10.85
N SER A 222 7.47 -19.73 -10.99
CA SER A 222 8.10 -18.59 -10.33
C SER A 222 7.56 -17.26 -10.85
N ILE A 223 7.38 -17.17 -12.17
CA ILE A 223 6.76 -16.00 -12.81
C ILE A 223 5.30 -15.85 -12.35
N ALA A 224 4.54 -16.95 -12.33
CA ALA A 224 3.16 -16.94 -11.84
C ALA A 224 3.09 -16.43 -10.38
N MET A 225 4.03 -16.84 -9.53
CA MET A 225 4.10 -16.40 -8.15
C MET A 225 4.39 -14.88 -8.03
N ILE A 226 5.27 -14.33 -8.85
CA ILE A 226 5.54 -12.88 -8.90
C ILE A 226 4.30 -12.14 -9.40
N LEU A 227 3.60 -12.66 -10.42
CA LEU A 227 2.37 -12.09 -10.95
C LEU A 227 1.21 -12.11 -9.93
N ILE A 228 1.21 -13.02 -8.97
CA ILE A 228 0.27 -12.96 -7.84
C ILE A 228 0.46 -11.66 -7.05
N GLY A 229 1.69 -11.15 -6.91
CA GLY A 229 1.95 -9.84 -6.32
C GLY A 229 1.28 -8.70 -7.10
N PHE A 230 1.21 -8.81 -8.42
CA PHE A 230 0.47 -7.88 -9.28
C PHE A 230 -1.05 -7.98 -9.05
N THR A 231 -1.62 -9.18 -9.16
CA THR A 231 -3.07 -9.38 -9.11
C THR A 231 -3.65 -9.09 -7.73
N CYS A 232 -2.99 -9.53 -6.66
CA CYS A 232 -3.47 -9.25 -5.31
C CYS A 232 -3.43 -7.76 -4.97
N THR A 233 -2.38 -7.05 -5.40
CA THR A 233 -2.30 -5.60 -5.24
C THR A 233 -3.43 -4.90 -6.00
N GLY A 234 -3.68 -5.29 -7.24
CA GLY A 234 -4.73 -4.70 -8.04
C GLY A 234 -6.11 -4.88 -7.43
N THR A 235 -6.42 -6.06 -6.87
CA THR A 235 -7.70 -6.33 -6.24
C THR A 235 -8.03 -5.31 -5.15
N PHE A 236 -7.14 -5.07 -4.20
CA PHE A 236 -7.44 -4.12 -3.13
C PHE A 236 -7.21 -2.66 -3.53
N GLN A 237 -6.31 -2.36 -4.44
CA GLN A 237 -6.05 -0.98 -4.87
C GLN A 237 -7.16 -0.43 -5.77
N LEU A 238 -7.71 -1.23 -6.67
CA LEU A 238 -8.89 -0.82 -7.45
C LEU A 238 -10.09 -0.59 -6.54
N TRP A 239 -10.27 -1.45 -5.52
CA TRP A 239 -11.30 -1.23 -4.51
C TRP A 239 -11.05 0.07 -3.74
N LEU A 240 -9.88 0.23 -3.14
CA LEU A 240 -9.53 1.37 -2.30
C LEU A 240 -9.70 2.71 -3.02
N ASN A 241 -9.35 2.75 -4.30
CA ASN A 241 -9.37 3.97 -5.09
C ASN A 241 -10.70 4.24 -5.83
N CYS A 242 -11.53 3.23 -6.09
CA CYS A 242 -12.67 3.40 -6.99
C CYS A 242 -14.01 2.92 -6.43
N ALA A 243 -14.06 2.11 -5.37
CA ALA A 243 -15.30 1.54 -4.86
C ALA A 243 -16.26 2.60 -4.31
N GLN A 244 -15.75 3.67 -3.70
CA GLN A 244 -16.62 4.76 -3.24
C GLN A 244 -17.28 5.51 -4.41
N ASN A 245 -16.57 5.69 -5.53
CA ASN A 245 -17.18 6.27 -6.73
C ASN A 245 -18.26 5.34 -7.30
N PHE A 246 -18.04 4.01 -7.29
CA PHE A 246 -19.06 3.04 -7.66
C PHE A 246 -20.28 3.11 -6.72
N ALA A 247 -20.08 3.23 -5.41
CA ALA A 247 -21.16 3.39 -4.45
C ALA A 247 -21.98 4.67 -4.73
N LYS A 248 -21.35 5.78 -5.07
CA LYS A 248 -22.05 7.03 -5.45
C LYS A 248 -22.87 6.86 -6.71
N THR A 249 -22.29 6.32 -7.77
CA THR A 249 -22.93 6.26 -9.08
C THR A 249 -23.96 5.15 -9.22
N ASN A 250 -23.73 3.98 -8.61
CA ASN A 250 -24.55 2.79 -8.81
C ASN A 250 -25.50 2.49 -7.63
N VAL A 251 -25.20 3.00 -6.44
CA VAL A 251 -26.05 2.81 -5.24
C VAL A 251 -26.78 4.11 -4.86
N GLY A 252 -26.35 5.27 -5.39
CA GLY A 252 -26.89 6.57 -5.01
C GLY A 252 -26.49 6.97 -3.56
N TRP A 253 -25.36 6.48 -3.08
CA TRP A 253 -24.89 6.76 -1.73
C TRP A 253 -24.05 8.05 -1.74
N GLU A 254 -24.61 9.14 -1.20
CA GLU A 254 -23.99 10.48 -1.25
C GLU A 254 -22.61 10.55 -0.60
N ASP A 255 -22.46 10.00 0.64
CA ASP A 255 -21.18 9.93 1.34
C ASP A 255 -20.83 8.48 1.75
N PRO A 256 -20.14 7.75 0.89
CA PRO A 256 -19.68 6.40 1.16
C PRO A 256 -18.36 6.33 1.96
N SER A 257 -17.84 7.42 2.52
CA SER A 257 -16.53 7.48 3.20
C SER A 257 -16.38 6.45 4.32
N ILE A 258 -17.48 6.12 5.02
CA ILE A 258 -17.49 5.09 6.07
C ILE A 258 -17.04 3.70 5.56
N MET A 259 -17.08 3.44 4.26
CA MET A 259 -16.54 2.20 3.67
C MET A 259 -15.06 2.02 4.02
N GLN A 260 -14.31 3.13 4.16
CA GLN A 260 -12.89 3.07 4.56
C GLN A 260 -12.72 2.48 5.96
N THR A 261 -13.61 2.79 6.89
CA THR A 261 -13.62 2.22 8.25
C THR A 261 -13.83 0.70 8.22
N PHE A 262 -14.82 0.23 7.44
CA PHE A 262 -15.07 -1.22 7.28
C PHE A 262 -13.89 -1.94 6.63
N TYR A 263 -13.30 -1.35 5.59
CA TYR A 263 -12.09 -1.87 4.94
C TYR A 263 -10.92 -2.01 5.90
N SER A 264 -10.66 -0.97 6.68
CA SER A 264 -9.56 -0.96 7.64
C SER A 264 -9.79 -1.90 8.81
N PHE A 265 -11.03 -2.02 9.28
CA PHE A 265 -11.41 -3.00 10.30
C PHE A 265 -11.17 -4.43 9.80
N GLY A 266 -11.55 -4.74 8.55
CA GLY A 266 -11.22 -6.00 7.90
C GLY A 266 -9.71 -6.25 7.85
N THR A 267 -8.93 -5.24 7.49
CA THR A 267 -7.47 -5.32 7.45
C THR A 267 -6.85 -5.60 8.82
N ILE A 268 -7.31 -4.91 9.88
CA ILE A 268 -6.84 -5.13 11.25
C ILE A 268 -7.17 -6.56 11.71
N LEU A 269 -8.40 -7.00 11.47
CA LEU A 269 -8.81 -8.36 11.83
C LEU A 269 -8.00 -9.42 11.08
N ALA A 270 -7.66 -9.15 9.81
CA ALA A 270 -6.84 -10.06 9.01
C ALA A 270 -5.44 -10.25 9.61
N LEU A 271 -4.80 -9.21 10.15
CA LEU A 271 -3.48 -9.33 10.78
C LEU A 271 -3.49 -10.35 11.93
N ILE A 272 -4.58 -10.39 12.69
CA ILE A 272 -4.73 -11.31 13.81
C ILE A 272 -5.14 -12.71 13.32
N VAL A 273 -6.20 -12.79 12.53
CA VAL A 273 -6.79 -14.06 12.09
C VAL A 273 -5.83 -14.82 11.17
N THR A 274 -5.19 -14.14 10.22
CA THR A 274 -4.23 -14.78 9.31
C THR A 274 -3.04 -15.35 10.08
N ALA A 275 -2.49 -14.60 11.05
CA ALA A 275 -1.38 -15.07 11.88
C ALA A 275 -1.74 -16.32 12.72
N LEU A 276 -3.01 -16.48 13.10
CA LEU A 276 -3.49 -17.68 13.79
C LEU A 276 -3.73 -18.84 12.81
N LEU A 277 -4.27 -18.56 11.64
CA LEU A 277 -4.60 -19.58 10.64
C LEU A 277 -3.36 -20.16 9.96
N THR A 278 -2.29 -19.38 9.75
CA THR A 278 -1.02 -19.86 9.17
C THR A 278 -0.32 -20.91 10.03
N ARG A 279 -0.69 -21.02 11.33
CA ARG A 279 -0.22 -22.12 12.19
C ARG A 279 -0.85 -23.47 11.85
N LYS A 280 -2.02 -23.48 11.19
CA LYS A 280 -2.78 -24.70 10.87
C LYS A 280 -2.88 -24.97 9.37
N ILE A 281 -2.83 -23.94 8.56
CA ILE A 281 -3.01 -23.98 7.12
C ILE A 281 -1.71 -23.53 6.45
N LYS A 282 -1.20 -24.28 5.48
CA LYS A 282 0.00 -23.92 4.71
C LYS A 282 -0.20 -22.58 4.00
N ASP A 283 0.78 -21.70 4.07
CA ASP A 283 0.73 -20.34 3.49
C ASP A 283 0.31 -20.33 2.02
N VAL A 284 0.78 -21.29 1.23
CA VAL A 284 0.43 -21.41 -0.20
C VAL A 284 -1.07 -21.59 -0.45
N ARG A 285 -1.85 -22.13 0.49
CA ARG A 285 -3.31 -22.28 0.33
C ARG A 285 -4.04 -20.95 0.41
N PHE A 286 -3.53 -19.99 1.18
CA PHE A 286 -4.14 -18.66 1.28
C PHE A 286 -4.08 -17.88 -0.05
N ILE A 287 -3.08 -18.18 -0.89
CA ILE A 287 -2.96 -17.59 -2.24
C ILE A 287 -4.15 -17.99 -3.13
N VAL A 288 -4.87 -19.06 -2.80
CA VAL A 288 -6.11 -19.45 -3.48
C VAL A 288 -7.34 -18.98 -2.70
N ILE A 289 -7.39 -19.26 -1.40
CA ILE A 289 -8.56 -19.02 -0.56
C ILE A 289 -8.94 -17.53 -0.55
N TYR A 290 -7.99 -16.66 -0.33
CA TYR A 290 -8.26 -15.22 -0.22
C TYR A 290 -8.73 -14.57 -1.52
N PRO A 291 -8.10 -14.80 -2.69
CA PRO A 291 -8.63 -14.29 -3.95
C PRO A 291 -10.00 -14.86 -4.31
N VAL A 292 -10.30 -16.12 -3.97
CA VAL A 292 -11.64 -16.69 -4.18
C VAL A 292 -12.70 -15.98 -3.35
N ILE A 293 -12.41 -15.67 -2.08
CA ILE A 293 -13.30 -14.89 -1.22
C ILE A 293 -13.50 -13.48 -1.78
N CYS A 294 -12.40 -12.82 -2.22
CA CYS A 294 -12.48 -11.51 -2.86
C CYS A 294 -13.30 -11.53 -4.14
N LEU A 295 -13.10 -12.54 -5.00
CA LEU A 295 -13.83 -12.71 -6.25
C LEU A 295 -15.34 -12.88 -6.01
N ALA A 296 -15.71 -13.78 -5.10
CA ALA A 296 -17.10 -13.99 -4.73
C ALA A 296 -17.76 -12.68 -4.24
N MET A 297 -17.06 -11.94 -3.39
CA MET A 297 -17.57 -10.67 -2.86
C MET A 297 -17.71 -9.60 -3.94
N LEU A 298 -16.74 -9.47 -4.85
CA LEU A 298 -16.79 -8.52 -5.95
C LEU A 298 -17.97 -8.82 -6.89
N VAL A 299 -18.23 -10.10 -7.17
CA VAL A 299 -19.40 -10.52 -7.98
C VAL A 299 -20.71 -10.15 -7.27
N LEU A 300 -20.82 -10.41 -5.95
CA LEU A 300 -22.00 -10.06 -5.17
C LEU A 300 -22.25 -8.54 -5.13
N VAL A 301 -21.20 -7.75 -4.99
CA VAL A 301 -21.30 -6.27 -4.99
C VAL A 301 -21.85 -5.74 -6.30
N ILE A 302 -21.45 -6.32 -7.43
CA ILE A 302 -21.97 -5.89 -8.76
C ILE A 302 -23.37 -6.43 -9.01
N ALA A 303 -23.65 -7.67 -8.60
CA ALA A 303 -24.94 -8.33 -8.83
C ALA A 303 -26.08 -7.71 -8.01
N ALA A 304 -25.80 -7.26 -6.78
CA ALA A 304 -26.81 -6.71 -5.87
C ALA A 304 -26.25 -5.46 -5.15
N PRO A 305 -26.01 -4.34 -5.88
CA PRO A 305 -25.41 -3.16 -5.29
C PRO A 305 -26.36 -2.51 -4.27
N SER A 306 -25.87 -2.37 -3.05
CA SER A 306 -26.56 -1.71 -1.93
C SER A 306 -25.55 -1.18 -0.93
N GLN A 307 -25.95 -0.23 -0.07
CA GLN A 307 -25.07 0.30 0.96
C GLN A 307 -24.52 -0.81 1.88
N THR A 308 -25.38 -1.76 2.26
CA THR A 308 -24.98 -2.90 3.10
C THR A 308 -23.97 -3.79 2.38
N MET A 309 -24.21 -4.08 1.09
CA MET A 309 -23.31 -4.89 0.27
C MET A 309 -21.96 -4.18 0.08
N MET A 310 -21.94 -2.86 -0.08
CA MET A 310 -20.71 -2.06 -0.19
C MET A 310 -19.91 -2.07 1.12
N LYS A 311 -20.57 -1.98 2.29
CA LYS A 311 -19.91 -2.12 3.61
C LYS A 311 -19.32 -3.52 3.79
N ALA A 312 -20.09 -4.57 3.46
CA ALA A 312 -19.61 -5.96 3.51
C ALA A 312 -18.43 -6.17 2.54
N GLY A 313 -18.53 -5.65 1.32
CA GLY A 313 -17.45 -5.66 0.34
C GLY A 313 -16.18 -4.99 0.84
N ALA A 314 -16.31 -3.81 1.44
CA ALA A 314 -15.19 -3.11 2.03
C ALA A 314 -14.51 -3.94 3.11
N PHE A 315 -15.27 -4.53 4.03
CA PHE A 315 -14.75 -5.41 5.07
C PHE A 315 -14.04 -6.64 4.47
N VAL A 316 -14.68 -7.34 3.54
CA VAL A 316 -14.12 -8.59 2.96
C VAL A 316 -12.88 -8.31 2.12
N ILE A 317 -12.87 -7.26 1.28
CA ILE A 317 -11.68 -6.89 0.50
C ILE A 317 -10.56 -6.38 1.41
N GLY A 318 -10.90 -5.64 2.47
CA GLY A 318 -9.93 -5.26 3.50
C GLY A 318 -9.30 -6.49 4.17
N TRP A 319 -10.12 -7.46 4.54
CA TRP A 319 -9.66 -8.67 5.21
C TRP A 319 -8.88 -9.60 4.26
N ALA A 320 -9.49 -10.07 3.20
CA ALA A 320 -8.90 -11.09 2.33
C ALA A 320 -7.96 -10.50 1.25
N GLY A 321 -8.21 -9.27 0.78
CA GLY A 321 -7.38 -8.63 -0.25
C GLY A 321 -6.17 -7.89 0.32
N ALA A 322 -6.40 -6.97 1.27
CA ALA A 322 -5.35 -6.09 1.78
C ALA A 322 -4.62 -6.63 3.01
N GLY A 323 -5.33 -7.36 3.88
CA GLY A 323 -4.87 -7.68 5.23
C GLY A 323 -3.81 -8.75 5.35
N GLY A 324 -3.23 -9.26 4.26
CA GLY A 324 -2.16 -10.24 4.39
C GLY A 324 -1.78 -10.97 3.10
N LEU A 325 -2.58 -10.89 2.05
CA LEU A 325 -2.35 -11.67 0.84
C LEU A 325 -1.01 -11.36 0.17
N LEU A 326 -0.63 -10.08 0.06
CA LEU A 326 0.66 -9.68 -0.51
C LEU A 326 1.84 -10.15 0.36
N GLN A 327 1.71 -10.09 1.68
CA GLN A 327 2.73 -10.57 2.62
C GLN A 327 2.89 -12.09 2.54
N ILE A 328 1.78 -12.84 2.47
CA ILE A 328 1.80 -14.30 2.28
C ILE A 328 2.44 -14.65 0.93
N ALA A 329 2.05 -13.96 -0.15
CA ALA A 329 2.65 -14.17 -1.47
C ALA A 329 4.17 -13.94 -1.43
N THR A 330 4.62 -12.87 -0.77
CA THR A 330 6.04 -12.57 -0.59
C THR A 330 6.74 -13.64 0.27
N SER A 331 6.09 -14.09 1.35
CA SER A 331 6.60 -15.17 2.20
C SER A 331 6.80 -16.47 1.43
N VAL A 332 5.80 -16.88 0.64
CA VAL A 332 5.88 -18.08 -0.19
C VAL A 332 6.98 -17.94 -1.24
N CYS A 333 7.12 -16.77 -1.89
CA CYS A 333 8.24 -16.50 -2.79
C CYS A 333 9.59 -16.68 -2.09
N ASN A 334 9.73 -16.15 -0.88
CA ASN A 334 10.98 -16.24 -0.10
C ASN A 334 11.29 -17.68 0.34
N MET A 335 10.29 -18.52 0.57
CA MET A 335 10.48 -19.95 0.83
C MET A 335 10.93 -20.71 -0.41
N LEU A 336 10.43 -20.33 -1.58
CA LEU A 336 10.84 -20.94 -2.86
C LEU A 336 12.25 -20.55 -3.28
N PHE A 337 12.74 -19.38 -2.87
CA PHE A 337 14.06 -18.86 -3.24
C PHE A 337 14.89 -18.45 -2.01
N PRO A 338 15.31 -19.42 -1.19
CA PRO A 338 15.97 -19.13 0.10
C PRO A 338 17.30 -18.40 -0.04
N LYS A 339 18.02 -18.57 -1.17
CA LYS A 339 19.32 -17.94 -1.42
C LYS A 339 19.20 -16.47 -1.87
N ILE A 340 18.08 -16.08 -2.48
CA ILE A 340 17.89 -14.75 -3.10
C ILE A 340 16.61 -14.05 -2.62
N LYS A 341 16.25 -14.24 -1.35
CA LYS A 341 15.01 -13.70 -0.75
C LYS A 341 14.80 -12.21 -1.01
N GLY A 342 15.85 -11.41 -0.88
CA GLY A 342 15.78 -9.97 -1.11
C GLY A 342 15.43 -9.62 -2.56
N THR A 343 16.05 -10.31 -3.53
CA THR A 343 15.77 -10.14 -4.96
C THR A 343 14.33 -10.48 -5.30
N VAL A 344 13.84 -11.61 -4.81
CA VAL A 344 12.46 -12.07 -5.08
C VAL A 344 11.44 -11.17 -4.41
N THR A 345 11.68 -10.73 -3.18
CA THR A 345 10.86 -9.70 -2.52
C THR A 345 10.79 -8.42 -3.36
N ALA A 346 11.92 -7.95 -3.88
CA ALA A 346 11.96 -6.77 -4.74
C ALA A 346 11.13 -6.96 -6.02
N LEU A 347 11.19 -8.14 -6.66
CA LEU A 347 10.38 -8.44 -7.84
C LEU A 347 8.88 -8.41 -7.56
N VAL A 348 8.44 -8.98 -6.44
CA VAL A 348 7.03 -8.93 -6.01
C VAL A 348 6.60 -7.47 -5.76
N MET A 349 7.47 -6.66 -5.15
CA MET A 349 7.18 -5.24 -4.90
C MET A 349 7.18 -4.41 -6.20
N ILE A 350 8.04 -4.74 -7.16
CA ILE A 350 8.02 -4.15 -8.50
C ILE A 350 6.71 -4.50 -9.22
N ALA A 351 6.29 -5.76 -9.19
CA ALA A 351 5.01 -6.20 -9.76
C ALA A 351 3.82 -5.47 -9.11
N SER A 352 3.84 -5.31 -7.79
CA SER A 352 2.85 -4.53 -7.03
C SER A 352 2.83 -3.05 -7.45
N SER A 353 3.99 -2.42 -7.59
CA SER A 353 4.10 -1.00 -7.98
C SER A 353 3.69 -0.78 -9.44
N LEU A 354 4.05 -1.71 -10.32
CA LEU A 354 3.64 -1.72 -11.72
C LEU A 354 2.11 -1.85 -11.85
N CYS A 355 1.51 -2.70 -11.02
CA CYS A 355 0.06 -2.82 -10.93
C CYS A 355 -0.61 -1.50 -10.55
N ASN A 356 -0.13 -0.85 -9.49
CA ASN A 356 -0.65 0.46 -9.07
C ASN A 356 -0.59 1.48 -10.21
N TYR A 357 0.55 1.59 -10.87
CA TYR A 357 0.69 2.54 -11.96
C TYR A 357 -0.23 2.21 -13.14
N THR A 358 -0.17 0.99 -13.65
CA THR A 358 -0.88 0.62 -14.89
C THR A 358 -2.39 0.55 -14.69
N LEU A 359 -2.87 -0.13 -13.66
CA LEU A 359 -4.30 -0.33 -13.46
C LEU A 359 -5.01 0.93 -12.98
N LEU A 360 -4.40 1.74 -12.12
CA LEU A 360 -5.03 3.00 -11.69
C LEU A 360 -4.98 4.05 -12.80
N THR A 361 -3.96 4.04 -13.68
CA THR A 361 -3.95 4.88 -14.90
C THR A 361 -5.07 4.47 -15.86
N ALA A 362 -5.32 3.17 -16.03
CA ALA A 362 -6.44 2.69 -16.82
C ALA A 362 -7.79 3.06 -16.17
N ALA A 363 -7.93 2.82 -14.86
CA ALA A 363 -9.13 3.14 -14.09
C ALA A 363 -9.52 4.62 -14.15
N ALA A 364 -8.52 5.52 -14.23
CA ALA A 364 -8.76 6.96 -14.36
C ALA A 364 -9.52 7.37 -15.63
N LYS A 365 -9.55 6.49 -16.64
CA LYS A 365 -10.24 6.70 -17.93
C LYS A 365 -11.50 5.85 -18.08
N MET A 366 -11.92 5.15 -17.02
CA MET A 366 -13.03 4.20 -17.05
C MET A 366 -14.17 4.67 -16.15
N THR A 367 -15.38 4.21 -16.43
CA THR A 367 -16.50 4.38 -15.50
C THR A 367 -16.29 3.53 -14.25
N PRO A 368 -16.83 3.93 -13.08
CA PRO A 368 -16.69 3.15 -11.85
C PRO A 368 -17.15 1.69 -11.99
N SER A 369 -18.23 1.44 -12.74
CA SER A 369 -18.72 0.08 -13.02
C SER A 369 -17.73 -0.74 -13.85
N ALA A 370 -17.10 -0.14 -14.86
CA ALA A 370 -16.10 -0.80 -15.68
C ALA A 370 -14.83 -1.14 -14.86
N VAL A 371 -14.46 -0.26 -13.92
CA VAL A 371 -13.33 -0.54 -12.99
C VAL A 371 -13.65 -1.71 -12.08
N MET A 372 -14.88 -1.81 -11.56
CA MET A 372 -15.28 -2.96 -10.73
C MET A 372 -15.31 -4.26 -11.53
N ALA A 373 -15.74 -4.23 -12.80
CA ALA A 373 -15.67 -5.38 -13.70
C ALA A 373 -14.21 -5.77 -14.01
N MET A 374 -13.32 -4.81 -14.25
CA MET A 374 -11.89 -5.03 -14.41
C MET A 374 -11.28 -5.68 -13.14
N ASN A 375 -11.73 -5.27 -11.96
CA ASN A 375 -11.28 -5.86 -10.69
C ASN A 375 -11.70 -7.35 -10.57
N ILE A 376 -12.91 -7.72 -11.01
CA ILE A 376 -13.34 -9.12 -11.08
C ILE A 376 -12.42 -9.93 -11.98
N VAL A 377 -12.15 -9.45 -13.20
CA VAL A 377 -11.28 -10.16 -14.16
C VAL A 377 -9.88 -10.33 -13.61
N LEU A 378 -9.33 -9.28 -13.02
CA LEU A 378 -7.99 -9.31 -12.41
C LEU A 378 -7.92 -10.32 -11.24
N THR A 379 -8.93 -10.30 -10.36
CA THR A 379 -9.00 -11.20 -9.23
C THR A 379 -9.17 -12.64 -9.68
N LEU A 380 -9.95 -12.89 -10.73
CA LEU A 380 -10.09 -14.22 -11.35
C LEU A 380 -8.73 -14.72 -11.91
N ILE A 381 -7.96 -13.86 -12.57
CA ILE A 381 -6.60 -14.19 -13.01
C ILE A 381 -5.74 -14.56 -11.78
N GLY A 382 -5.85 -13.82 -10.68
CA GLY A 382 -5.17 -14.12 -9.43
C GLY A 382 -5.55 -15.48 -8.84
N VAL A 383 -6.82 -15.86 -8.90
CA VAL A 383 -7.30 -17.19 -8.50
C VAL A 383 -6.67 -18.29 -9.36
N ILE A 384 -6.69 -18.13 -10.68
CA ILE A 384 -6.11 -19.10 -11.62
C ILE A 384 -4.61 -19.30 -11.37
N LEU A 385 -3.88 -18.20 -11.23
CA LEU A 385 -2.44 -18.24 -10.90
C LEU A 385 -2.20 -18.90 -9.54
N GLY A 386 -3.03 -18.58 -8.55
CA GLY A 386 -2.95 -19.17 -7.21
C GLY A 386 -3.17 -20.69 -7.23
N ILE A 387 -4.18 -21.18 -7.96
CA ILE A 387 -4.44 -22.60 -8.13
C ILE A 387 -3.24 -23.26 -8.81
N PHE A 388 -2.72 -22.68 -9.89
CA PHE A 388 -1.57 -23.21 -10.60
C PHE A 388 -0.35 -23.35 -9.69
N VAL A 389 0.00 -22.31 -8.93
CA VAL A 389 1.12 -22.35 -7.99
C VAL A 389 0.87 -23.36 -6.87
N ASN A 390 -0.35 -23.41 -6.32
CA ASN A 390 -0.67 -24.33 -5.22
C ASN A 390 -0.54 -25.81 -5.66
N LEU A 391 -0.95 -26.15 -6.87
CA LEU A 391 -0.82 -27.51 -7.43
C LEU A 391 0.62 -27.92 -7.71
N ARG A 392 1.48 -26.95 -8.03
CA ARG A 392 2.89 -27.18 -8.37
C ARG A 392 3.85 -26.95 -7.22
N TYR A 393 3.35 -26.44 -6.07
CA TYR A 393 4.19 -25.97 -4.97
C TYR A 393 5.19 -27.00 -4.46
N THR A 394 4.78 -28.25 -4.25
CA THR A 394 5.66 -29.31 -3.76
C THR A 394 6.82 -29.57 -4.72
N LYS A 395 6.52 -29.67 -6.03
CA LYS A 395 7.55 -29.85 -7.07
C LYS A 395 8.51 -28.66 -7.15
N MET A 396 8.01 -27.43 -6.94
CA MET A 396 8.84 -26.22 -6.92
C MET A 396 9.80 -26.21 -5.74
N VAL A 397 9.35 -26.62 -4.56
CA VAL A 397 10.20 -26.71 -3.35
C VAL A 397 11.27 -27.78 -3.55
N GLU A 398 10.93 -28.95 -4.05
CA GLU A 398 11.88 -30.03 -4.34
C GLU A 398 12.93 -29.59 -5.36
N ALA A 399 12.52 -29.01 -6.49
CA ALA A 399 13.43 -28.56 -7.55
C ALA A 399 14.37 -27.42 -7.10
N ASN A 400 13.97 -26.59 -6.13
CA ASN A 400 14.79 -25.50 -5.62
C ASN A 400 15.66 -25.90 -4.41
N ALA A 401 15.34 -27.02 -3.75
CA ALA A 401 16.19 -27.62 -2.72
C ALA A 401 17.43 -28.30 -3.30
N GLU A 402 17.32 -28.81 -4.52
CA GLU A 402 18.41 -29.47 -5.27
C GLU A 402 19.39 -28.47 -5.94
N ARG A 403 19.04 -27.20 -6.04
CA ARG A 403 19.83 -26.09 -6.59
C ARG A 403 20.44 -25.22 -5.50
#